data_c0a575e14a6f289566c618ffe8dcbfb0
#
_entry.id   c0a575e14a6f289566c618ffe8dcbfb0
#
_cell.length_a   1.000
_cell.length_b   1.000
_cell.length_c   1.000
_cell.angle_alpha   90.00
_cell.angle_beta   90.00
_cell.angle_gamma   90.00
#
_symmetry.space_group_name_H-M   'P 1'
#
loop_
_entity.id
_entity.type
_entity.pdbx_description
1 polymer ?
#
loop_
_entity_poly.entity_id
_entity_poly.type
_entity_poly.pdbx_seq_one_letter_code
_entity_poly.pdbx_strand_id
1 'polypeptide(L)'
;MQRKSFAGMPCPIARSLEHVGEWWSILILRDAFRGVRRFEDFRESLGVAPNMLTRRLNSLVEAGLLRRELYCEHPPRHEYRLTERGKDFRPVLLALLAWGNRHFPPEGEGVMLVDTESGARIDPILVDRHTGRALERGSYALAPSLAASAATRPALADEPRRRKCASSDAASPARSPAQRDQPKDR
;
A
#
# COMPACT_ATOMS: atom_id res chain seq x y z
N MET A 1 -25.42 -11.39 -3.49
CA MET A 1 -25.15 -10.01 -3.93
C MET A 1 -24.07 -10.07 -5.01
N GLN A 2 -24.37 -9.68 -6.24
CA GLN A 2 -23.42 -9.72 -7.35
C GLN A 2 -22.47 -8.51 -7.22
N ARG A 3 -21.17 -8.75 -7.15
CA ARG A 3 -20.17 -7.67 -7.05
C ARG A 3 -20.11 -6.90 -8.36
N LYS A 4 -20.21 -5.57 -8.30
CA LYS A 4 -20.03 -4.70 -9.46
C LYS A 4 -18.55 -4.75 -9.89
N SER A 5 -18.30 -5.09 -11.16
CA SER A 5 -16.94 -5.07 -11.72
C SER A 5 -16.46 -3.64 -11.98
N PHE A 6 -15.18 -3.40 -11.74
CA PHE A 6 -14.49 -2.16 -12.01
C PHE A 6 -13.64 -2.20 -13.30
N ALA A 7 -13.62 -3.35 -13.99
CA ALA A 7 -12.76 -3.55 -15.18
C ALA A 7 -12.98 -2.50 -16.29
N GLY A 8 -14.23 -2.06 -16.47
CA GLY A 8 -14.59 -1.02 -17.45
C GLY A 8 -14.41 0.43 -16.98
N MET A 9 -13.96 0.66 -15.74
CA MET A 9 -13.81 2.02 -15.24
C MET A 9 -12.54 2.69 -15.82
N PRO A 10 -12.61 3.98 -16.19
CA PRO A 10 -11.45 4.70 -16.69
C PRO A 10 -10.38 4.96 -15.61
N CYS A 11 -10.74 4.86 -14.34
CA CYS A 11 -9.85 5.10 -13.19
C CYS A 11 -8.85 3.95 -13.01
N PRO A 12 -7.52 4.19 -13.08
CA PRO A 12 -6.51 3.15 -12.84
C PRO A 12 -6.60 2.52 -11.44
N ILE A 13 -6.94 3.31 -10.42
CA ILE A 13 -7.12 2.81 -9.06
C ILE A 13 -8.28 1.80 -9.00
N ALA A 14 -9.42 2.14 -9.61
CA ALA A 14 -10.57 1.23 -9.64
C ALA A 14 -10.23 -0.08 -10.37
N ARG A 15 -9.53 -0.03 -11.51
CA ARG A 15 -9.06 -1.23 -12.22
C ARG A 15 -8.07 -2.06 -11.41
N SER A 16 -7.20 -1.42 -10.65
CA SER A 16 -6.29 -2.15 -9.73
C SER A 16 -7.08 -2.85 -8.62
N LEU A 17 -8.12 -2.21 -8.08
CA LEU A 17 -8.97 -2.82 -7.06
C LEU A 17 -9.79 -4.01 -7.58
N GLU A 18 -10.00 -4.16 -8.89
CA GLU A 18 -10.59 -5.38 -9.47
C GLU A 18 -9.78 -6.62 -9.10
N HIS A 19 -8.46 -6.50 -9.07
CA HIS A 19 -7.53 -7.60 -8.85
C HIS A 19 -7.13 -7.76 -7.37
N VAL A 20 -6.93 -6.65 -6.66
CA VAL A 20 -6.41 -6.66 -5.28
C VAL A 20 -7.34 -6.04 -4.24
N GLY A 21 -8.51 -5.54 -4.63
CA GLY A 21 -9.44 -4.82 -3.75
C GLY A 21 -10.11 -5.66 -2.66
N GLU A 22 -9.90 -6.96 -2.69
CA GLU A 22 -10.30 -7.84 -1.60
C GLU A 22 -9.18 -7.89 -0.55
N TRP A 23 -9.50 -7.60 0.69
CA TRP A 23 -8.54 -7.54 1.80
C TRP A 23 -7.65 -8.78 1.92
N TRP A 24 -8.21 -9.99 1.73
CA TRP A 24 -7.44 -11.23 1.74
C TRP A 24 -6.41 -11.28 0.61
N SER A 25 -6.69 -10.70 -0.56
CA SER A 25 -5.72 -10.65 -1.67
C SER A 25 -4.47 -9.87 -1.29
N ILE A 26 -4.64 -8.72 -0.61
CA ILE A 26 -3.52 -7.90 -0.13
C ILE A 26 -2.72 -8.65 0.95
N LEU A 27 -3.40 -9.34 1.88
CA LEU A 27 -2.74 -10.12 2.94
C LEU A 27 -2.00 -11.35 2.38
N ILE A 28 -2.55 -12.03 1.38
CA ILE A 28 -1.85 -13.12 0.67
C ILE A 28 -0.59 -12.58 -0.01
N LEU A 29 -0.65 -11.45 -0.71
CA LEU A 29 0.52 -10.84 -1.33
C LEU A 29 1.56 -10.45 -0.27
N ARG A 30 1.15 -9.87 0.88
CA ARG A 30 2.04 -9.59 2.01
C ARG A 30 2.80 -10.83 2.45
N ASP A 31 2.12 -11.95 2.62
CA ASP A 31 2.74 -13.19 3.09
C ASP A 31 3.62 -13.82 2.01
N ALA A 32 3.24 -13.73 0.72
CA ALA A 32 4.08 -14.14 -0.39
C ALA A 32 5.41 -13.35 -0.44
N PHE A 33 5.39 -12.05 -0.11
CA PHE A 33 6.62 -11.25 0.04
C PHE A 33 7.47 -11.65 1.24
N ARG A 34 6.87 -12.25 2.27
CA ARG A 34 7.57 -12.84 3.42
C ARG A 34 8.12 -14.24 3.13
N GLY A 35 7.88 -14.77 1.93
CA GLY A 35 8.36 -16.07 1.50
C GLY A 35 7.39 -17.22 1.73
N VAL A 36 6.16 -16.97 2.16
CA VAL A 36 5.10 -17.98 2.23
C VAL A 36 4.74 -18.42 0.82
N ARG A 37 4.67 -19.74 0.58
CA ARG A 37 4.45 -20.31 -0.75
C ARG A 37 3.40 -21.41 -0.81
N ARG A 38 3.23 -22.18 0.26
CA ARG A 38 2.32 -23.33 0.27
C ARG A 38 0.94 -22.96 0.75
N PHE A 39 -0.07 -23.66 0.28
CA PHE A 39 -1.46 -23.41 0.65
C PHE A 39 -1.68 -23.47 2.16
N GLU A 40 -1.12 -24.49 2.82
CA GLU A 40 -1.29 -24.69 4.25
C GLU A 40 -0.63 -23.59 5.07
N ASP A 41 0.56 -23.11 4.64
CA ASP A 41 1.29 -22.03 5.31
C ASP A 41 0.49 -20.71 5.21
N PHE A 42 -0.13 -20.42 4.05
CA PHE A 42 -1.05 -19.29 3.90
C PHE A 42 -2.28 -19.44 4.80
N ARG A 43 -2.86 -20.64 4.86
CA ARG A 43 -4.04 -20.91 5.69
C ARG A 43 -3.74 -20.67 7.16
N GLU A 44 -2.61 -21.17 7.65
CA GLU A 44 -2.16 -21.02 9.03
C GLU A 44 -1.88 -19.54 9.35
N SER A 45 -1.11 -18.86 8.50
CA SER A 45 -0.75 -17.44 8.71
C SER A 45 -1.96 -16.51 8.74
N LEU A 46 -2.96 -16.79 7.89
CA LEU A 46 -4.11 -15.90 7.70
C LEU A 46 -5.35 -16.28 8.53
N GLY A 47 -5.42 -17.51 9.03
CA GLY A 47 -6.60 -17.99 9.74
C GLY A 47 -7.86 -18.02 8.89
N VAL A 48 -7.74 -18.13 7.55
CA VAL A 48 -8.85 -18.01 6.60
C VAL A 48 -9.41 -19.39 6.21
N ALA A 49 -10.71 -19.45 5.95
CA ALA A 49 -11.37 -20.68 5.50
C ALA A 49 -10.78 -21.18 4.16
N PRO A 50 -10.56 -22.50 3.98
CA PRO A 50 -9.92 -23.07 2.80
C PRO A 50 -10.55 -22.66 1.47
N ASN A 51 -11.89 -22.64 1.39
CA ASN A 51 -12.61 -22.22 0.18
C ASN A 51 -12.35 -20.76 -0.20
N MET A 52 -12.25 -19.87 0.80
CA MET A 52 -11.93 -18.48 0.59
C MET A 52 -10.50 -18.32 0.08
N LEU A 53 -9.55 -19.00 0.73
CA LEU A 53 -8.14 -18.97 0.32
C LEU A 53 -7.97 -19.48 -1.10
N THR A 54 -8.57 -20.65 -1.44
CA THR A 54 -8.53 -21.21 -2.79
C THR A 54 -9.01 -20.19 -3.83
N ARG A 55 -10.17 -19.56 -3.56
CA ARG A 55 -10.73 -18.56 -4.49
C ARG A 55 -9.81 -17.37 -4.67
N ARG A 56 -9.19 -16.86 -3.60
CA ARG A 56 -8.28 -15.71 -3.67
C ARG A 56 -6.96 -16.04 -4.36
N LEU A 57 -6.37 -17.17 -4.05
CA LEU A 57 -5.16 -17.64 -4.74
C LEU A 57 -5.40 -17.82 -6.25
N ASN A 58 -6.52 -18.43 -6.64
CA ASN A 58 -6.88 -18.57 -8.05
C ASN A 58 -7.06 -17.19 -8.72
N SER A 59 -7.79 -16.27 -8.10
CA SER A 59 -7.95 -14.90 -8.63
C SER A 59 -6.61 -14.17 -8.81
N LEU A 60 -5.67 -14.34 -7.87
CA LEU A 60 -4.33 -13.74 -7.99
C LEU A 60 -3.47 -14.40 -9.08
N VAL A 61 -3.66 -15.70 -9.33
CA VAL A 61 -3.03 -16.42 -10.45
C VAL A 61 -3.62 -15.96 -11.78
N GLU A 62 -4.95 -15.87 -11.90
CA GLU A 62 -5.64 -15.34 -13.09
C GLU A 62 -5.25 -13.91 -13.41
N ALA A 63 -5.08 -13.07 -12.38
CA ALA A 63 -4.58 -11.70 -12.51
C ALA A 63 -3.08 -11.63 -12.87
N GLY A 64 -2.36 -12.75 -12.88
CA GLY A 64 -0.94 -12.82 -13.16
C GLY A 64 -0.05 -12.19 -12.08
N LEU A 65 -0.54 -12.08 -10.85
CA LEU A 65 0.23 -11.60 -9.69
C LEU A 65 0.98 -12.75 -9.01
N LEU A 66 0.38 -13.92 -8.98
CA LEU A 66 1.00 -15.17 -8.57
C LEU A 66 1.06 -16.14 -9.74
N ARG A 67 2.00 -17.08 -9.67
CA ARG A 67 2.01 -18.29 -10.49
C ARG A 67 1.96 -19.50 -9.59
N ARG A 68 1.31 -20.55 -10.08
CA ARG A 68 1.18 -21.82 -9.40
C ARG A 68 2.19 -22.80 -9.98
N GLU A 69 3.06 -23.36 -9.17
CA GLU A 69 4.10 -24.31 -9.57
C GLU A 69 3.92 -25.66 -8.86
N LEU A 70 4.06 -26.74 -9.60
CA LEU A 70 4.06 -28.09 -9.03
C LEU A 70 5.41 -28.34 -8.37
N TYR A 71 5.43 -28.67 -7.06
CA TYR A 71 6.66 -29.01 -6.35
C TYR A 71 6.75 -30.49 -5.92
N CYS A 72 5.64 -31.22 -5.98
CA CYS A 72 5.59 -32.66 -5.70
C CYS A 72 4.57 -33.31 -6.65
N GLU A 73 4.94 -34.39 -7.30
CA GLU A 73 4.11 -35.09 -8.28
C GLU A 73 3.15 -36.11 -7.63
N HIS A 74 3.58 -36.75 -6.55
CA HIS A 74 2.83 -37.85 -5.93
C HIS A 74 2.79 -37.69 -4.40
N PRO A 75 1.64 -37.28 -3.81
CA PRO A 75 0.47 -36.69 -4.46
C PRO A 75 0.78 -35.29 -5.04
N PRO A 76 0.05 -34.84 -6.08
CA PRO A 76 0.31 -33.53 -6.69
C PRO A 76 0.16 -32.40 -5.68
N ARG A 77 1.25 -31.65 -5.44
CA ARG A 77 1.27 -30.50 -4.55
C ARG A 77 1.83 -29.28 -5.25
N HIS A 78 1.19 -28.15 -5.02
CA HIS A 78 1.54 -26.89 -5.67
C HIS A 78 1.98 -25.84 -4.66
N GLU A 79 2.86 -24.97 -5.11
CA GLU A 79 3.21 -23.73 -4.40
C GLU A 79 2.85 -22.51 -5.26
N TYR A 80 2.73 -21.36 -4.60
CA TYR A 80 2.38 -20.07 -5.21
C TYR A 80 3.57 -19.13 -5.07
N ARG A 81 4.00 -18.56 -6.20
CA ARG A 81 5.13 -17.63 -6.24
C ARG A 81 4.75 -16.32 -6.89
N LEU A 82 5.32 -15.22 -6.42
CA LEU A 82 5.16 -13.92 -7.06
C LEU A 82 5.72 -13.94 -8.47
N THR A 83 4.96 -13.42 -9.42
CA THR A 83 5.45 -13.07 -10.77
C THR A 83 6.17 -11.71 -10.71
N GLU A 84 6.78 -11.25 -11.82
CA GLU A 84 7.32 -9.88 -11.86
C GLU A 84 6.23 -8.84 -11.61
N ARG A 85 5.05 -8.98 -12.22
CA ARG A 85 3.88 -8.13 -11.91
C ARG A 85 3.49 -8.17 -10.44
N GLY A 86 3.55 -9.34 -9.80
CA GLY A 86 3.30 -9.47 -8.36
C GLY A 86 4.35 -8.75 -7.53
N LYS A 87 5.63 -8.83 -7.91
CA LYS A 87 6.73 -8.13 -7.24
C LYS A 87 6.60 -6.61 -7.35
N ASP A 88 6.10 -6.10 -8.46
CA ASP A 88 5.84 -4.66 -8.67
C ASP A 88 4.78 -4.10 -7.72
N PHE A 89 4.01 -4.95 -7.05
CA PHE A 89 3.05 -4.51 -6.01
C PHE A 89 3.71 -4.15 -4.67
N ARG A 90 4.99 -4.47 -4.47
CA ARG A 90 5.72 -4.21 -3.21
C ARG A 90 5.63 -2.77 -2.71
N PRO A 91 5.83 -1.72 -3.55
CA PRO A 91 5.71 -0.33 -3.09
C PRO A 91 4.33 0.01 -2.53
N VAL A 92 3.26 -0.60 -3.06
CA VAL A 92 1.89 -0.40 -2.55
C VAL A 92 1.76 -0.98 -1.14
N LEU A 93 2.32 -2.18 -0.88
CA LEU A 93 2.33 -2.78 0.45
C LEU A 93 3.14 -1.95 1.46
N LEU A 94 4.29 -1.40 1.04
CA LEU A 94 5.12 -0.54 1.88
C LEU A 94 4.40 0.77 2.22
N ALA A 95 3.68 1.36 1.25
CA ALA A 95 2.86 2.55 1.48
C ALA A 95 1.70 2.27 2.45
N LEU A 96 1.04 1.11 2.33
CA LEU A 96 0.00 0.68 3.26
C LEU A 96 0.57 0.44 4.67
N LEU A 97 1.75 -0.16 4.79
CA LEU A 97 2.43 -0.37 6.07
C LEU A 97 2.72 0.97 6.76
N ALA A 98 3.34 1.91 6.03
CA ALA A 98 3.67 3.23 6.57
C ALA A 98 2.42 4.01 6.99
N TRP A 99 1.39 3.99 6.16
CA TRP A 99 0.11 4.64 6.46
C TRP A 99 -0.59 4.00 7.66
N GLY A 100 -0.60 2.66 7.73
CA GLY A 100 -1.17 1.91 8.84
C GLY A 100 -0.48 2.20 10.16
N ASN A 101 0.87 2.19 10.17
CA ASN A 101 1.65 2.51 11.37
C ASN A 101 1.44 3.95 11.87
N ARG A 102 1.19 4.89 10.94
CA ARG A 102 0.96 6.31 11.30
C ARG A 102 -0.42 6.55 11.89
N HIS A 103 -1.45 5.89 11.37
CA HIS A 103 -2.84 6.22 11.68
C HIS A 103 -3.55 5.16 12.54
N PHE A 104 -3.08 3.92 12.54
CA PHE A 104 -3.65 2.80 13.25
C PHE A 104 -2.55 1.98 13.94
N PRO A 105 -1.73 2.63 14.79
CA PRO A 105 -0.70 1.90 15.51
C PRO A 105 -1.38 0.86 16.43
N PRO A 106 -0.90 -0.39 16.45
CA PRO A 106 -1.37 -1.36 17.43
C PRO A 106 -0.94 -0.93 18.83
N GLU A 107 -1.68 -1.38 19.83
CA GLU A 107 -1.21 -1.31 21.23
C GLU A 107 -0.01 -2.26 21.37
N GLY A 108 1.20 -1.70 21.40
CA GLY A 108 2.45 -2.43 21.44
C GLY A 108 3.31 -2.25 20.19
N GLU A 109 4.35 -3.08 20.06
CA GLU A 109 5.28 -3.01 18.92
C GLU A 109 4.65 -3.59 17.66
N GLY A 110 4.41 -2.73 16.68
CA GLY A 110 4.00 -3.11 15.34
C GLY A 110 5.17 -3.58 14.48
N VAL A 111 4.87 -4.00 13.26
CA VAL A 111 5.88 -4.30 12.24
C VAL A 111 6.39 -3.00 11.66
N MET A 112 7.72 -2.78 11.63
CA MET A 112 8.37 -1.63 11.04
C MET A 112 9.34 -2.04 9.93
N LEU A 113 9.69 -1.12 9.06
CA LEU A 113 10.78 -1.28 8.12
C LEU A 113 12.08 -0.86 8.81
N VAL A 114 13.12 -1.66 8.59
CA VAL A 114 14.46 -1.36 9.04
C VAL A 114 15.46 -1.50 7.90
N ASP A 115 16.48 -0.70 7.91
CA ASP A 115 17.62 -0.85 7.03
C ASP A 115 18.41 -2.10 7.42
N THR A 116 18.76 -2.93 6.44
CA THR A 116 19.38 -4.23 6.69
C THR A 116 20.83 -4.14 7.18
N GLU A 117 21.51 -3.04 6.93
CA GLU A 117 22.91 -2.85 7.33
C GLU A 117 23.00 -2.17 8.69
N SER A 118 22.27 -1.08 8.88
CA SER A 118 22.32 -0.26 10.09
C SER A 118 21.30 -0.64 11.16
N GLY A 119 20.24 -1.40 10.81
CA GLY A 119 19.10 -1.65 11.68
C GLY A 119 18.22 -0.42 11.94
N ALA A 120 18.54 0.71 11.34
CA ALA A 120 17.79 1.95 11.54
C ALA A 120 16.38 1.85 10.96
N ARG A 121 15.42 2.49 11.64
CA ARG A 121 14.04 2.58 11.16
C ARG A 121 13.96 3.34 9.83
N ILE A 122 13.19 2.79 8.89
CA ILE A 122 12.87 3.43 7.60
C ILE A 122 11.43 3.96 7.65
N ASP A 123 11.25 5.22 7.29
CA ASP A 123 9.92 5.80 6.99
C ASP A 123 9.84 6.03 5.46
N PRO A 124 9.14 5.15 4.71
CA PRO A 124 9.13 5.21 3.25
C PRO A 124 8.28 6.38 2.75
N ILE A 125 8.78 7.07 1.74
CA ILE A 125 8.08 8.13 1.01
C ILE A 125 7.96 7.78 -0.47
N LEU A 126 6.99 8.38 -1.16
CA LEU A 126 6.89 8.28 -2.60
C LEU A 126 7.72 9.38 -3.26
N VAL A 127 8.52 8.99 -4.25
CA VAL A 127 9.34 9.91 -5.05
C VAL A 127 9.02 9.74 -6.54
N ASP A 128 9.13 10.82 -7.29
CA ASP A 128 9.13 10.74 -8.75
C ASP A 128 10.43 10.10 -9.24
N ARG A 129 10.31 9.03 -10.01
CA ARG A 129 11.45 8.24 -10.51
C ARG A 129 12.43 9.06 -11.37
N HIS A 130 11.95 10.07 -12.10
CA HIS A 130 12.77 10.84 -13.05
C HIS A 130 13.54 11.95 -12.34
N THR A 131 12.92 12.58 -11.35
CA THR A 131 13.50 13.76 -10.68
C THR A 131 14.03 13.47 -9.28
N GLY A 132 13.68 12.32 -8.70
CA GLY A 132 13.98 11.97 -7.30
C GLY A 132 13.21 12.81 -6.27
N ARG A 133 12.32 13.72 -6.70
CA ARG A 133 11.59 14.60 -5.78
C ARG A 133 10.47 13.86 -5.07
N ALA A 134 10.29 14.13 -3.79
CA ALA A 134 9.17 13.62 -3.01
C ALA A 134 7.83 14.12 -3.57
N LEU A 135 6.84 13.23 -3.63
CA LEU A 135 5.47 13.55 -4.04
C LEU A 135 4.68 14.07 -2.82
N GLU A 136 4.91 15.34 -2.51
CA GLU A 136 4.22 16.02 -1.41
C GLU A 136 2.87 16.58 -1.84
N ARG A 137 2.01 16.85 -0.86
CA ARG A 137 0.69 17.43 -1.12
C ARG A 137 0.84 18.81 -1.80
N GLY A 138 0.27 18.94 -2.98
CA GLY A 138 0.32 20.17 -3.77
C GLY A 138 1.49 20.27 -4.74
N SER A 139 2.43 19.29 -4.74
CA SER A 139 3.55 19.25 -5.69
C SER A 139 3.21 18.55 -7.02
N TYR A 140 2.06 17.89 -7.10
CA TYR A 140 1.60 17.16 -8.29
C TYR A 140 0.09 17.32 -8.49
N ALA A 141 -0.37 17.04 -9.71
CA ALA A 141 -1.78 16.97 -10.06
C ALA A 141 -2.03 15.74 -10.95
N LEU A 142 -3.26 15.22 -10.88
CA LEU A 142 -3.70 14.21 -11.83
C LEU A 142 -4.05 14.89 -13.17
N ALA A 143 -3.57 14.32 -14.27
CA ALA A 143 -3.86 14.78 -15.60
C ALA A 143 -4.20 13.59 -16.51
N PRO A 144 -5.08 13.75 -17.50
CA PRO A 144 -5.33 12.70 -18.47
C PRO A 144 -4.08 12.45 -19.30
N SER A 145 -3.72 11.16 -19.50
CA SER A 145 -2.65 10.79 -20.42
C SER A 145 -3.07 11.05 -21.88
N LEU A 146 -2.10 11.06 -22.80
CA LEU A 146 -2.38 11.17 -24.23
C LEU A 146 -3.29 10.05 -24.75
N ALA A 147 -3.19 8.85 -24.16
CA ALA A 147 -4.02 7.70 -24.50
C ALA A 147 -5.35 7.66 -23.70
N ALA A 148 -5.66 8.70 -22.91
CA ALA A 148 -6.89 8.72 -22.11
C ALA A 148 -8.14 8.76 -23.00
N SER A 149 -9.10 7.90 -22.69
CA SER A 149 -10.40 7.89 -23.39
C SER A 149 -11.16 9.19 -23.18
N ALA A 150 -12.11 9.48 -24.09
CA ALA A 150 -12.99 10.64 -23.97
C ALA A 150 -13.75 10.68 -22.63
N ALA A 151 -14.02 9.52 -22.01
CA ALA A 151 -14.66 9.43 -20.69
C ALA A 151 -13.73 9.81 -19.51
N THR A 152 -12.40 9.65 -19.68
CA THR A 152 -11.43 9.96 -18.60
C THR A 152 -11.12 11.47 -18.54
N ARG A 153 -11.15 12.14 -19.67
CA ARG A 153 -10.76 13.56 -19.78
C ARG A 153 -11.66 14.50 -18.95
N PRO A 154 -13.01 14.40 -19.00
CA PRO A 154 -13.89 15.25 -18.19
C PRO A 154 -13.75 14.98 -16.68
N ALA A 155 -13.62 13.71 -16.28
CA ALA A 155 -13.55 13.32 -14.87
C ALA A 155 -12.33 13.93 -14.13
N LEU A 156 -11.25 14.25 -14.83
CA LEU A 156 -10.06 14.90 -14.26
C LEU A 156 -10.06 16.42 -14.43
N ALA A 157 -10.85 16.95 -15.38
CA ALA A 157 -10.98 18.39 -15.59
C ALA A 157 -11.79 19.07 -14.47
N ASP A 158 -12.71 18.34 -13.85
CA ASP A 158 -13.59 18.83 -12.75
C ASP A 158 -12.94 18.75 -11.36
N GLU A 159 -11.70 18.25 -11.23
CA GLU A 159 -11.00 18.41 -9.96
C GLU A 159 -10.84 19.92 -9.69
N PRO A 160 -11.39 20.45 -8.56
CA PRO A 160 -11.31 21.86 -8.28
C PRO A 160 -9.83 22.24 -8.23
N ARG A 161 -9.38 23.07 -9.19
CA ARG A 161 -8.09 23.73 -9.12
C ARG A 161 -8.05 24.41 -7.76
N ARG A 162 -7.36 23.83 -6.79
CA ARG A 162 -7.20 24.40 -5.46
C ARG A 162 -6.69 25.83 -5.67
N ARG A 163 -7.55 26.79 -5.40
CA ARG A 163 -7.15 28.19 -5.25
C ARG A 163 -5.92 28.17 -4.36
N LYS A 164 -4.81 28.74 -4.86
CA LYS A 164 -3.63 29.03 -4.03
C LYS A 164 -4.18 29.79 -2.82
N CYS A 165 -4.24 29.12 -1.68
CA CYS A 165 -4.49 29.79 -0.43
C CYS A 165 -3.27 30.71 -0.24
N ALA A 166 -3.49 31.99 -0.40
CA ALA A 166 -2.48 33.00 -0.14
C ALA A 166 -1.98 32.73 1.27
N SER A 167 -0.68 32.54 1.38
CA SER A 167 0.05 32.41 2.63
C SER A 167 -0.21 33.62 3.51
N SER A 168 -1.06 33.46 4.51
CA SER A 168 -1.12 34.34 5.66
C SER A 168 -1.01 33.47 6.92
N ASP A 169 0.19 32.98 7.14
CA ASP A 169 0.61 32.57 8.49
C ASP A 169 1.87 33.34 8.82
N ALA A 170 1.59 34.50 9.38
CA ALA A 170 2.56 35.28 10.13
C ALA A 170 3.06 34.43 11.30
N ALA A 171 4.35 34.32 11.39
CA ALA A 171 5.07 33.68 12.47
C ALA A 171 4.55 34.12 13.83
N SER A 172 4.10 33.19 14.64
CA SER A 172 3.91 33.36 16.07
C SER A 172 5.23 33.01 16.77
N PRO A 173 5.84 33.89 17.53
CA PRO A 173 7.14 33.61 18.14
C PRO A 173 6.97 32.58 19.27
N ALA A 174 7.85 31.59 19.28
CA ALA A 174 8.02 30.62 20.35
C ALA A 174 8.18 31.29 21.71
N ARG A 175 7.29 31.00 22.66
CA ARG A 175 7.46 31.34 24.07
C ARG A 175 8.54 30.41 24.65
N SER A 176 9.62 31.04 25.14
CA SER A 176 10.63 30.41 26.03
C SER A 176 9.97 29.83 27.28
N PRO A 177 10.36 28.63 27.73
CA PRO A 177 9.94 28.15 29.03
C PRO A 177 10.68 28.88 30.15
N ALA A 178 9.89 29.51 31.01
CA ALA A 178 10.34 30.21 32.21
C ALA A 178 11.06 29.25 33.17
N GLN A 179 12.13 29.78 33.72
CA GLN A 179 12.91 29.23 34.83
C GLN A 179 12.02 28.79 35.98
N ARG A 180 12.19 27.55 36.44
CA ARG A 180 11.61 27.06 37.71
C ARG A 180 12.50 27.52 38.84
N ASP A 181 11.89 28.30 39.73
CA ASP A 181 12.41 28.68 41.03
C ASP A 181 12.77 27.47 41.88
N GLN A 182 13.93 27.56 42.51
CA GLN A 182 14.36 26.66 43.57
C GLN A 182 13.62 27.00 44.88
N PRO A 183 13.22 26.03 45.70
CA PRO A 183 12.76 26.31 47.03
C PRO A 183 13.94 26.55 47.98
N LYS A 184 13.89 27.65 48.71
CA LYS A 184 14.77 27.96 49.84
C LYS A 184 14.33 27.13 51.06
N ASP A 185 15.33 26.59 51.72
CA ASP A 185 15.26 25.95 53.05
C ASP A 185 14.63 26.86 54.12
N ARG A 186 13.78 26.25 54.89
CA ARG A 186 13.71 26.36 56.37
C ARG A 186 13.02 25.15 56.93
#